data_04361e9d5eeb508614c7214e300acaf0
#
_entry.id   04361e9d5eeb508614c7214e300acaf0
#
_cell.length_a   1.000
_cell.length_b   1.000
_cell.length_c   1.000
_cell.angle_alpha   90.00
_cell.angle_beta   90.00
_cell.angle_gamma   90.00
#
_symmetry.space_group_name_H-M   'P 1'
#
loop_
_entity.id
_entity.type
_entity.pdbx_description
1 polymer ?
#
loop_
_entity_poly.entity_id
_entity_poly.type
_entity_poly.pdbx_seq_one_letter_code
_entity_poly.pdbx_strand_id
1 'polypeptide(L)'
;MTQSLHPAAEKGFSAAAALYQQVRPGYPAGISAWLQQHLHLGPQDALLDLGSGTGKFLPYLKALSANVTAAEPVPEMLQQLRLAHPEVKAVHAFSSALPLPSQSVRAVFCAQSFHWFATAETLAEIHRILQQDGDLVLIWNQRDIRTGWVKALADILAPLEGDTPRCHSGAWKTAFQQQPWFKLEQEMAFSQLHHGTVEQVVSKRLLSTSFIAALPLAQQQALKLQFEQAVFARTGKRAQDEIDFPYATHVYVFKKTTEK
;
A
#
# COMPACT_ATOMS: atom_id res chain seq x y z
N MET A 1 23.96 9.96 -3.90
CA MET A 1 23.08 9.61 -5.04
C MET A 1 21.77 10.34 -4.85
N THR A 2 21.25 11.02 -5.86
CA THR A 2 19.94 11.69 -5.79
C THR A 2 18.85 10.62 -5.65
N GLN A 3 18.12 10.63 -4.55
CA GLN A 3 16.98 9.76 -4.34
C GLN A 3 15.89 10.18 -5.34
N SER A 4 15.54 9.31 -6.29
CA SER A 4 14.48 9.57 -7.27
C SER A 4 13.35 8.57 -7.08
N LEU A 5 12.13 9.06 -7.18
CA LEU A 5 10.95 8.20 -7.26
C LEU A 5 10.91 7.48 -8.62
N HIS A 6 10.31 6.28 -8.64
CA HIS A 6 10.00 5.64 -9.91
C HIS A 6 9.01 6.54 -10.70
N PRO A 7 9.20 6.77 -12.02
CA PRO A 7 8.36 7.69 -12.80
C PRO A 7 6.85 7.40 -12.73
N ALA A 8 6.46 6.12 -12.65
CA ALA A 8 5.07 5.73 -12.47
C ALA A 8 4.51 6.08 -11.08
N ALA A 9 5.36 6.13 -10.04
CA ALA A 9 4.95 6.60 -8.72
C ALA A 9 4.80 8.13 -8.72
N GLU A 10 5.80 8.84 -9.21
CA GLU A 10 5.79 10.31 -9.22
C GLU A 10 4.62 10.87 -10.03
N LYS A 11 4.53 10.54 -11.32
CA LYS A 11 3.51 11.10 -12.22
C LYS A 11 2.10 10.55 -11.96
N GLY A 12 2.00 9.23 -11.71
CA GLY A 12 0.71 8.58 -11.55
C GLY A 12 0.03 8.92 -10.23
N PHE A 13 0.77 9.08 -9.14
CA PHE A 13 0.20 9.42 -7.84
C PHE A 13 -0.10 10.90 -7.71
N SER A 14 0.74 11.80 -8.25
CA SER A 14 0.45 13.24 -8.27
C SER A 14 -0.85 13.54 -9.02
N ALA A 15 -1.03 12.95 -10.21
CA ALA A 15 -2.22 13.18 -11.04
C ALA A 15 -3.51 12.57 -10.46
N ALA A 16 -3.40 11.51 -9.66
CA ALA A 16 -4.55 10.73 -9.20
C ALA A 16 -4.78 10.77 -7.68
N ALA A 17 -4.08 11.62 -6.91
CA ALA A 17 -4.13 11.62 -5.45
C ALA A 17 -5.56 11.71 -4.88
N ALA A 18 -6.39 12.61 -5.39
CA ALA A 18 -7.78 12.78 -4.95
C ALA A 18 -8.66 11.57 -5.32
N LEU A 19 -8.54 11.06 -6.55
CA LEU A 19 -9.25 9.86 -6.98
C LEU A 19 -8.79 8.63 -6.17
N TYR A 20 -7.49 8.51 -5.94
CA TYR A 20 -6.90 7.44 -5.13
C TYR A 20 -7.56 7.36 -3.76
N GLN A 21 -7.72 8.51 -3.07
CA GLN A 21 -8.34 8.56 -1.76
C GLN A 21 -9.79 8.06 -1.77
N GLN A 22 -10.54 8.37 -2.82
CA GLN A 22 -11.95 8.03 -2.93
C GLN A 22 -12.22 6.56 -3.27
N VAL A 23 -11.44 5.99 -4.21
CA VAL A 23 -11.79 4.72 -4.85
C VAL A 23 -10.99 3.51 -4.40
N ARG A 24 -9.89 3.71 -3.66
CA ARG A 24 -9.10 2.58 -3.15
C ARG A 24 -9.77 1.94 -1.95
N PRO A 25 -9.82 0.58 -1.87
CA PRO A 25 -10.36 -0.09 -0.69
C PRO A 25 -9.59 0.30 0.57
N GLY A 26 -10.28 0.29 1.71
CA GLY A 26 -9.65 0.27 3.02
C GLY A 26 -8.96 -1.07 3.29
N TYR A 27 -8.83 -1.40 4.56
CA TYR A 27 -8.26 -2.69 5.00
C TYR A 27 -9.30 -3.45 5.83
N PRO A 28 -9.13 -4.77 6.04
CA PRO A 28 -10.06 -5.57 6.82
C PRO A 28 -10.27 -5.00 8.22
N ALA A 29 -11.52 -4.98 8.70
CA ALA A 29 -11.87 -4.42 10.01
C ALA A 29 -11.09 -5.08 11.18
N GLY A 30 -10.77 -6.36 11.07
CA GLY A 30 -10.01 -7.10 12.09
C GLY A 30 -8.50 -6.88 12.09
N ILE A 31 -7.95 -6.12 11.12
CA ILE A 31 -6.49 -6.01 10.96
C ILE A 31 -5.82 -5.35 12.17
N SER A 32 -6.42 -4.28 12.74
CA SER A 32 -5.85 -3.60 13.91
C SER A 32 -5.81 -4.52 15.13
N ALA A 33 -6.91 -5.24 15.42
CA ALA A 33 -6.95 -6.17 16.55
C ALA A 33 -5.91 -7.30 16.37
N TRP A 34 -5.77 -7.82 15.17
CA TRP A 34 -4.77 -8.83 14.87
C TRP A 34 -3.35 -8.30 15.07
N LEU A 35 -3.04 -7.10 14.55
CA LEU A 35 -1.73 -6.44 14.71
C LEU A 35 -1.44 -6.18 16.19
N GLN A 36 -2.40 -5.66 16.95
CA GLN A 36 -2.24 -5.41 18.39
C GLN A 36 -1.86 -6.68 19.16
N GLN A 37 -2.57 -7.78 18.89
CA GLN A 37 -2.34 -9.05 19.55
C GLN A 37 -0.96 -9.65 19.20
N HIS A 38 -0.55 -9.59 17.94
CA HIS A 38 0.67 -10.29 17.47
C HIS A 38 1.94 -9.47 17.65
N LEU A 39 1.86 -8.14 17.63
CA LEU A 39 3.01 -7.27 17.85
C LEU A 39 3.12 -6.78 19.30
N HIS A 40 2.14 -7.11 20.16
CA HIS A 40 2.07 -6.68 21.56
C HIS A 40 2.21 -5.15 21.71
N LEU A 41 1.54 -4.39 20.84
CA LEU A 41 1.63 -2.93 20.81
C LEU A 41 0.86 -2.29 21.97
N GLY A 42 1.50 -1.33 22.63
CA GLY A 42 0.91 -0.48 23.63
C GLY A 42 0.38 0.85 23.07
N PRO A 43 -0.51 1.55 23.81
CA PRO A 43 -1.19 2.76 23.31
C PRO A 43 -0.26 3.98 23.13
N GLN A 44 0.98 3.91 23.60
CA GLN A 44 1.99 4.97 23.47
C GLN A 44 3.19 4.57 22.60
N ASP A 45 3.18 3.37 22.03
CA ASP A 45 4.26 2.92 21.16
C ASP A 45 4.37 3.83 19.93
N ALA A 46 5.59 4.23 19.60
CA ALA A 46 5.86 5.02 18.42
C ALA A 46 5.73 4.16 17.16
N LEU A 47 4.76 4.47 16.32
CA LEU A 47 4.48 3.78 15.06
C LEU A 47 4.80 4.68 13.86
N LEU A 48 5.36 4.11 12.81
CA LEU A 48 5.62 4.79 11.54
C LEU A 48 4.82 4.14 10.40
N ASP A 49 4.03 4.94 9.67
CA ASP A 49 3.48 4.59 8.36
C ASP A 49 4.44 5.09 7.28
N LEU A 50 5.16 4.19 6.60
CA LEU A 50 6.19 4.51 5.63
C LEU A 50 5.69 4.34 4.18
N GLY A 51 5.75 5.42 3.41
CA GLY A 51 5.06 5.52 2.12
C GLY A 51 3.55 5.61 2.32
N SER A 52 3.14 6.50 3.23
CA SER A 52 1.75 6.60 3.73
C SER A 52 0.74 6.99 2.66
N GLY A 53 1.20 7.56 1.53
CA GLY A 53 0.33 8.07 0.48
C GLY A 53 -0.62 9.14 1.01
N THR A 54 -1.90 8.94 0.81
CA THR A 54 -2.97 9.82 1.31
C THR A 54 -3.43 9.47 2.73
N GLY A 55 -2.75 8.57 3.45
CA GLY A 55 -3.04 8.20 4.84
C GLY A 55 -4.12 7.13 5.03
N LYS A 56 -4.39 6.30 4.02
CA LYS A 56 -5.46 5.29 4.11
C LYS A 56 -5.27 4.23 5.20
N PHE A 57 -4.05 3.99 5.64
CA PHE A 57 -3.76 3.03 6.72
C PHE A 57 -3.75 3.70 8.10
N LEU A 58 -3.64 5.02 8.19
CA LEU A 58 -3.57 5.76 9.45
C LEU A 58 -4.75 5.50 10.43
N PRO A 59 -6.02 5.38 9.99
CA PRO A 59 -7.11 5.04 10.93
C PRO A 59 -6.87 3.73 11.68
N TYR A 60 -6.24 2.75 11.03
CA TYR A 60 -5.93 1.45 11.64
C TYR A 60 -4.76 1.55 12.63
N LEU A 61 -3.75 2.38 12.36
CA LEU A 61 -2.64 2.62 13.28
C LEU A 61 -3.06 3.47 14.48
N LYS A 62 -3.91 4.48 14.28
CA LYS A 62 -4.47 5.31 15.35
C LYS A 62 -5.33 4.51 16.33
N ALA A 63 -5.92 3.40 15.89
CA ALA A 63 -6.59 2.46 16.78
C ALA A 63 -5.62 1.66 17.66
N LEU A 64 -4.33 1.61 17.31
CA LEU A 64 -3.28 0.87 18.05
C LEU A 64 -2.49 1.77 18.99
N SER A 65 -2.19 3.01 18.54
CA SER A 65 -1.38 3.95 19.32
C SER A 65 -1.75 5.40 19.04
N ALA A 66 -1.61 6.24 20.05
CA ALA A 66 -1.71 7.70 19.92
C ALA A 66 -0.47 8.35 19.28
N ASN A 67 0.67 7.62 19.21
CA ASN A 67 1.94 8.13 18.74
C ASN A 67 2.26 7.60 17.33
N VAL A 68 1.56 8.12 16.33
CA VAL A 68 1.73 7.73 14.91
C VAL A 68 2.40 8.85 14.13
N THR A 69 3.47 8.50 13.41
CA THR A 69 4.10 9.37 12.40
C THR A 69 3.86 8.79 11.02
N ALA A 70 3.65 9.64 10.03
CA ALA A 70 3.53 9.28 8.62
C ALA A 70 4.69 9.85 7.81
N ALA A 71 5.31 9.07 6.93
CA ALA A 71 6.36 9.53 6.02
C ALA A 71 5.94 9.27 4.56
N GLU A 72 5.98 10.33 3.74
CA GLU A 72 5.56 10.27 2.33
C GLU A 72 6.45 11.19 1.48
N PRO A 73 7.08 10.68 0.38
CA PRO A 73 7.93 11.48 -0.48
C PRO A 73 7.19 12.25 -1.57
N VAL A 74 5.93 11.90 -1.92
CA VAL A 74 5.16 12.59 -2.96
C VAL A 74 4.40 13.78 -2.35
N PRO A 75 4.72 15.05 -2.72
CA PRO A 75 4.14 16.23 -2.07
C PRO A 75 2.61 16.29 -2.13
N GLU A 76 2.01 15.92 -3.27
CA GLU A 76 0.56 15.95 -3.47
C GLU A 76 -0.16 14.92 -2.60
N MET A 77 0.43 13.73 -2.43
CA MET A 77 -0.07 12.71 -1.52
C MET A 77 0.03 13.18 -0.08
N LEU A 78 1.18 13.73 0.32
CA LEU A 78 1.42 14.27 1.65
C LEU A 78 0.45 15.43 1.98
N GLN A 79 0.12 16.27 1.00
CA GLN A 79 -0.88 17.32 1.17
C GLN A 79 -2.27 16.74 1.46
N GLN A 80 -2.71 15.73 0.70
CA GLN A 80 -3.98 15.05 0.95
C GLN A 80 -4.01 14.37 2.32
N LEU A 81 -2.90 13.76 2.72
CA LEU A 81 -2.76 13.14 4.05
C LEU A 81 -2.95 14.19 5.15
N ARG A 82 -2.27 15.35 5.07
CA ARG A 82 -2.38 16.43 6.06
C ARG A 82 -3.78 17.01 6.16
N LEU A 83 -4.52 17.08 5.04
CA LEU A 83 -5.92 17.50 5.03
C LEU A 83 -6.84 16.46 5.69
N ALA A 84 -6.61 15.18 5.43
CA ALA A 84 -7.43 14.09 5.96
C ALA A 84 -7.12 13.74 7.43
N HIS A 85 -5.87 13.97 7.87
CA HIS A 85 -5.37 13.58 9.19
C HIS A 85 -4.51 14.69 9.80
N PRO A 86 -5.08 15.89 10.08
CA PRO A 86 -4.32 17.05 10.57
C PRO A 86 -3.64 16.83 11.92
N GLU A 87 -4.10 15.86 12.70
CA GLU A 87 -3.55 15.48 14.00
C GLU A 87 -2.31 14.58 13.90
N VAL A 88 -2.03 13.98 12.74
CA VAL A 88 -0.90 13.07 12.56
C VAL A 88 0.36 13.84 12.17
N LYS A 89 1.48 13.53 12.83
CA LYS A 89 2.78 14.06 12.42
C LYS A 89 3.15 13.51 11.05
N ALA A 90 3.05 14.36 10.00
CA ALA A 90 3.34 13.99 8.63
C ALA A 90 4.62 14.65 8.12
N VAL A 91 5.62 13.83 7.74
CA VAL A 91 6.94 14.28 7.29
C VAL A 91 7.15 13.96 5.80
N HIS A 92 7.76 14.90 5.09
CA HIS A 92 8.23 14.69 3.73
C HIS A 92 9.60 14.01 3.80
N ALA A 93 9.66 12.72 3.47
CA ALA A 93 10.89 11.95 3.56
C ALA A 93 10.91 10.76 2.60
N PHE A 94 12.10 10.40 2.13
CA PHE A 94 12.37 9.16 1.43
C PHE A 94 12.67 8.03 2.44
N SER A 95 12.39 6.79 2.05
CA SER A 95 12.53 5.61 2.90
C SER A 95 13.97 5.32 3.35
N SER A 96 14.96 5.80 2.62
CA SER A 96 16.40 5.61 2.91
C SER A 96 17.03 6.77 3.72
N ALA A 97 16.23 7.81 4.10
CA ALA A 97 16.70 8.94 4.91
C ALA A 97 15.53 9.53 5.72
N LEU A 98 15.23 8.90 6.83
CA LEU A 98 14.10 9.27 7.70
C LEU A 98 14.56 10.25 8.78
N PRO A 99 13.86 11.39 9.00
CA PRO A 99 14.22 12.36 10.03
C PRO A 99 13.76 11.89 11.43
N LEU A 100 14.13 10.65 11.77
CA LEU A 100 13.81 10.01 13.05
C LEU A 100 15.07 9.53 13.73
N PRO A 101 15.17 9.63 15.08
CA PRO A 101 16.30 9.10 15.82
C PRO A 101 16.44 7.58 15.66
N SER A 102 17.67 7.08 15.87
CA SER A 102 17.89 5.64 15.96
C SER A 102 17.11 5.05 17.14
N GLN A 103 16.61 3.83 16.97
CA GLN A 103 15.89 3.08 18.01
C GLN A 103 14.71 3.84 18.66
N SER A 104 14.01 4.67 17.87
CA SER A 104 12.90 5.50 18.35
C SER A 104 11.51 4.97 17.99
N VAL A 105 11.40 3.99 17.10
CA VAL A 105 10.14 3.47 16.57
C VAL A 105 9.94 2.02 16.97
N ARG A 106 8.74 1.68 17.51
CA ARG A 106 8.41 0.30 17.92
C ARG A 106 8.02 -0.56 16.72
N ALA A 107 7.27 -0.01 15.76
CA ALA A 107 6.93 -0.72 14.54
C ALA A 107 6.84 0.22 13.33
N VAL A 108 7.32 -0.27 12.18
CA VAL A 108 7.23 0.38 10.87
C VAL A 108 6.23 -0.40 10.01
N PHE A 109 5.27 0.31 9.46
CA PHE A 109 4.24 -0.24 8.56
C PHE A 109 4.44 0.29 7.16
N CYS A 110 4.42 -0.60 6.16
CA CYS A 110 4.43 -0.25 4.74
C CYS A 110 3.15 -0.81 4.10
N ALA A 111 2.09 0.00 4.12
CA ALA A 111 0.80 -0.40 3.58
C ALA A 111 0.69 -0.01 2.10
N GLN A 112 0.72 -0.96 1.18
CA GLN A 112 0.73 -0.80 -0.29
C GLN A 112 1.97 -0.06 -0.84
N SER A 113 3.08 0.03 -0.10
CA SER A 113 4.16 0.94 -0.45
C SER A 113 5.52 0.27 -0.67
N PHE A 114 5.91 -0.74 0.11
CA PHE A 114 7.28 -1.27 0.16
C PHE A 114 7.87 -1.66 -1.20
N HIS A 115 7.07 -2.18 -2.14
CA HIS A 115 7.54 -2.56 -3.47
C HIS A 115 8.13 -1.40 -4.31
N TRP A 116 7.86 -0.15 -3.93
CA TRP A 116 8.43 1.03 -4.59
C TRP A 116 9.86 1.35 -4.17
N PHE A 117 10.24 0.91 -2.97
CA PHE A 117 11.51 1.25 -2.33
C PHE A 117 12.19 0.06 -1.64
N ALA A 118 11.94 -1.16 -2.14
CA ALA A 118 12.49 -2.40 -1.61
C ALA A 118 13.99 -2.53 -1.93
N THR A 119 14.83 -1.85 -1.15
CA THR A 119 16.30 -1.83 -1.30
C THR A 119 16.99 -2.13 0.03
N ALA A 120 18.28 -2.50 -0.04
CA ALA A 120 19.10 -2.72 1.15
C ALA A 120 19.24 -1.43 1.99
N GLU A 121 19.37 -0.27 1.32
CA GLU A 121 19.49 1.04 1.99
C GLU A 121 18.22 1.37 2.79
N THR A 122 17.03 1.10 2.22
CA THR A 122 15.75 1.24 2.93
C THR A 122 15.68 0.32 4.13
N LEU A 123 16.06 -0.95 3.99
CA LEU A 123 16.04 -1.89 5.11
C LEU A 123 17.05 -1.50 6.20
N ALA A 124 18.23 -0.99 5.85
CA ALA A 124 19.20 -0.46 6.80
C ALA A 124 18.65 0.74 7.60
N GLU A 125 17.96 1.65 6.91
CA GLU A 125 17.36 2.82 7.55
C GLU A 125 16.17 2.42 8.46
N ILE A 126 15.31 1.51 8.04
CA ILE A 126 14.24 0.96 8.88
C ILE A 126 14.86 0.26 10.11
N HIS A 127 15.92 -0.54 9.92
CA HIS A 127 16.62 -1.19 11.02
C HIS A 127 17.21 -0.17 11.98
N ARG A 128 17.80 0.93 11.50
CA ARG A 128 18.35 2.00 12.32
C ARG A 128 17.31 2.63 13.25
N ILE A 129 16.12 2.96 12.72
CA ILE A 129 15.07 3.66 13.50
C ILE A 129 14.29 2.74 14.41
N LEU A 130 14.17 1.44 14.11
CA LEU A 130 13.45 0.47 14.92
C LEU A 130 14.17 0.23 16.26
N GLN A 131 13.40 0.16 17.33
CA GLN A 131 13.82 -0.35 18.64
C GLN A 131 14.35 -1.78 18.52
N GLN A 132 15.01 -2.28 19.55
CA GLN A 132 15.67 -3.59 19.53
C GLN A 132 14.69 -4.74 19.24
N ASP A 133 13.47 -4.67 19.80
CA ASP A 133 12.39 -5.65 19.57
C ASP A 133 11.38 -5.14 18.53
N GLY A 134 11.81 -4.26 17.62
CA GLY A 134 10.96 -3.61 16.65
C GLY A 134 10.50 -4.53 15.53
N ASP A 135 9.37 -4.18 14.93
CA ASP A 135 8.73 -4.94 13.86
C ASP A 135 8.64 -4.11 12.57
N LEU A 136 8.93 -4.76 11.43
CA LEU A 136 8.60 -4.25 10.11
C LEU A 136 7.39 -5.03 9.56
N VAL A 137 6.31 -4.33 9.25
CA VAL A 137 5.05 -4.92 8.79
C VAL A 137 4.74 -4.46 7.37
N LEU A 138 4.67 -5.40 6.45
CA LEU A 138 4.32 -5.14 5.07
C LEU A 138 2.89 -5.61 4.80
N ILE A 139 2.07 -4.74 4.17
CA ILE A 139 0.64 -4.99 3.99
C ILE A 139 0.24 -4.69 2.55
N TRP A 140 -0.47 -5.64 1.89
CA TRP A 140 -0.98 -5.44 0.54
C TRP A 140 -2.39 -5.98 0.36
N ASN A 141 -3.28 -5.16 -0.17
CA ASN A 141 -4.54 -5.58 -0.76
C ASN A 141 -4.28 -6.08 -2.19
N GLN A 142 -4.37 -7.37 -2.40
CA GLN A 142 -4.29 -7.97 -3.72
C GLN A 142 -5.68 -8.36 -4.22
N ARG A 143 -5.95 -8.14 -5.51
CA ARG A 143 -7.19 -8.59 -6.14
C ARG A 143 -7.27 -10.11 -6.09
N ASP A 144 -8.40 -10.68 -5.69
CA ASP A 144 -8.57 -12.12 -5.64
C ASP A 144 -8.88 -12.68 -7.04
N ILE A 145 -7.82 -13.01 -7.77
CA ILE A 145 -7.88 -13.55 -9.13
C ILE A 145 -8.46 -14.97 -9.22
N ARG A 146 -8.78 -15.62 -8.11
CA ARG A 146 -9.53 -16.88 -8.10
C ARG A 146 -10.97 -16.67 -8.58
N THR A 147 -11.46 -15.44 -8.46
CA THR A 147 -12.74 -14.99 -9.01
C THR A 147 -12.59 -14.67 -10.49
N GLY A 148 -13.29 -15.40 -11.35
CA GLY A 148 -13.07 -15.38 -12.81
C GLY A 148 -13.20 -14.02 -13.49
N TRP A 149 -14.13 -13.13 -13.04
CA TRP A 149 -14.24 -11.79 -13.61
C TRP A 149 -13.09 -10.87 -13.13
N VAL A 150 -12.57 -11.09 -11.91
CA VAL A 150 -11.39 -10.36 -11.40
C VAL A 150 -10.13 -10.77 -12.15
N LYS A 151 -10.01 -12.08 -12.46
CA LYS A 151 -8.91 -12.57 -13.31
C LYS A 151 -8.94 -11.93 -14.69
N ALA A 152 -10.10 -11.79 -15.32
CA ALA A 152 -10.19 -11.12 -16.61
C ALA A 152 -9.72 -9.67 -16.59
N LEU A 153 -9.99 -8.93 -15.50
CA LEU A 153 -9.47 -7.58 -15.32
C LEU A 153 -7.94 -7.60 -15.13
N ALA A 154 -7.41 -8.57 -14.42
CA ALA A 154 -5.96 -8.74 -14.25
C ALA A 154 -5.28 -9.02 -15.60
N ASP A 155 -5.90 -9.85 -16.46
CA ASP A 155 -5.38 -10.18 -17.81
C ASP A 155 -5.35 -8.94 -18.73
N ILE A 156 -6.33 -8.02 -18.62
CA ILE A 156 -6.32 -6.72 -19.33
C ILE A 156 -5.19 -5.82 -18.84
N LEU A 157 -4.89 -5.85 -17.54
CA LEU A 157 -3.89 -4.97 -16.92
C LEU A 157 -2.46 -5.44 -17.15
N ALA A 158 -2.22 -6.75 -17.18
CA ALA A 158 -0.88 -7.33 -17.21
C ALA A 158 0.04 -6.75 -18.31
N PRO A 159 -0.39 -6.59 -19.60
CA PRO A 159 0.45 -6.02 -20.64
C PRO A 159 0.77 -4.53 -20.44
N LEU A 160 0.05 -3.83 -19.56
CA LEU A 160 0.23 -2.40 -19.29
C LEU A 160 1.14 -2.11 -18.09
N GLU A 161 1.47 -3.12 -17.29
CA GLU A 161 2.26 -2.96 -16.06
C GLU A 161 3.72 -2.56 -16.35
N GLY A 162 4.28 -3.04 -17.47
CA GLY A 162 5.67 -2.77 -17.86
C GLY A 162 6.65 -3.16 -16.74
N ASP A 163 7.60 -2.25 -16.44
CA ASP A 163 8.60 -2.37 -15.37
C ASP A 163 8.12 -1.82 -14.02
N THR A 164 6.85 -1.41 -13.91
CA THR A 164 6.29 -0.84 -12.68
C THR A 164 6.41 -1.83 -11.52
N PRO A 165 7.06 -1.46 -10.40
CA PRO A 165 7.18 -2.33 -9.24
C PRO A 165 5.82 -2.76 -8.70
N ARG A 166 5.64 -4.09 -8.48
CA ARG A 166 4.38 -4.67 -8.02
C ARG A 166 4.60 -5.69 -6.92
N CYS A 167 3.65 -5.75 -5.97
CA CYS A 167 3.72 -6.75 -4.90
C CYS A 167 3.68 -8.18 -5.46
N HIS A 168 2.79 -8.45 -6.42
CA HIS A 168 2.57 -9.81 -6.94
C HIS A 168 3.75 -10.37 -7.74
N SER A 169 4.66 -9.51 -8.24
CA SER A 169 5.90 -9.96 -8.90
C SER A 169 6.85 -10.67 -7.92
N GLY A 170 6.73 -10.40 -6.62
CA GLY A 170 7.63 -10.93 -5.60
C GLY A 170 9.02 -10.29 -5.59
N ALA A 171 9.33 -9.38 -6.52
CA ALA A 171 10.64 -8.75 -6.63
C ALA A 171 11.10 -8.02 -5.35
N TRP A 172 10.16 -7.47 -4.57
CA TRP A 172 10.45 -6.85 -3.28
C TRP A 172 11.13 -7.78 -2.26
N LYS A 173 10.97 -9.11 -2.42
CA LYS A 173 11.59 -10.10 -1.52
C LYS A 173 13.11 -10.16 -1.69
N THR A 174 13.65 -9.76 -2.86
CA THR A 174 15.10 -9.78 -3.10
C THR A 174 15.86 -8.86 -2.14
N ALA A 175 15.25 -7.76 -1.68
CA ALA A 175 15.85 -6.87 -0.69
C ALA A 175 16.19 -7.57 0.64
N PHE A 176 15.49 -8.66 0.96
CA PHE A 176 15.70 -9.44 2.19
C PHE A 176 16.72 -10.59 2.02
N GLN A 177 17.14 -10.95 0.81
CA GLN A 177 17.94 -12.14 0.55
C GLN A 177 19.40 -12.02 1.02
N GLN A 178 19.94 -10.81 1.08
CA GLN A 178 21.36 -10.56 1.33
C GLN A 178 21.61 -9.65 2.54
N GLN A 179 20.67 -9.63 3.49
CA GLN A 179 20.77 -8.78 4.67
C GLN A 179 20.41 -9.56 5.95
N PRO A 180 21.13 -9.34 7.07
CA PRO A 180 20.89 -10.02 8.33
C PRO A 180 19.85 -9.32 9.22
N TRP A 181 19.33 -8.16 8.84
CA TRP A 181 18.62 -7.22 9.72
C TRP A 181 17.19 -7.62 10.07
N PHE A 182 16.56 -8.45 9.23
CA PHE A 182 15.16 -8.85 9.39
C PHE A 182 14.94 -10.31 9.11
N LYS A 183 14.11 -10.94 9.96
CA LYS A 183 13.64 -12.31 9.79
C LYS A 183 12.12 -12.31 9.67
N LEU A 184 11.58 -12.96 8.64
CA LEU A 184 10.13 -13.18 8.52
C LEU A 184 9.67 -14.08 9.67
N GLU A 185 8.75 -13.59 10.50
CA GLU A 185 8.17 -14.32 11.62
C GLU A 185 6.78 -14.84 11.31
N GLN A 186 5.97 -14.01 10.62
CA GLN A 186 4.58 -14.36 10.39
C GLN A 186 4.08 -13.85 9.04
N GLU A 187 3.23 -14.66 8.43
CA GLU A 187 2.45 -14.30 7.25
C GLU A 187 0.97 -14.59 7.50
N MET A 188 0.09 -13.66 7.14
CA MET A 188 -1.36 -13.79 7.29
C MET A 188 -2.07 -13.23 6.06
N ALA A 189 -3.22 -13.81 5.72
CA ALA A 189 -4.09 -13.29 4.67
C ALA A 189 -5.52 -13.15 5.21
N PHE A 190 -6.12 -11.99 4.95
CA PHE A 190 -7.52 -11.69 5.24
C PHE A 190 -8.31 -11.58 3.94
N SER A 191 -9.50 -12.16 3.91
CA SER A 191 -10.45 -11.89 2.82
C SER A 191 -11.17 -10.56 3.07
N GLN A 192 -11.38 -9.79 2.01
CA GLN A 192 -12.08 -8.52 2.06
C GLN A 192 -12.91 -8.31 0.80
N LEU A 193 -14.08 -7.69 0.93
CA LEU A 193 -14.93 -7.26 -0.17
C LEU A 193 -14.93 -5.73 -0.23
N HIS A 194 -14.71 -5.19 -1.41
CA HIS A 194 -14.86 -3.76 -1.69
C HIS A 194 -16.20 -3.55 -2.40
N HIS A 195 -17.20 -3.14 -1.63
CA HIS A 195 -18.57 -2.94 -2.08
C HIS A 195 -18.77 -1.59 -2.76
N GLY A 196 -19.56 -1.55 -3.82
CA GLY A 196 -19.96 -0.35 -4.54
C GLY A 196 -20.38 -0.65 -5.98
N THR A 197 -20.67 0.38 -6.78
CA THR A 197 -21.01 0.16 -8.20
C THR A 197 -19.80 -0.29 -9.00
N VAL A 198 -20.02 -1.03 -10.10
CA VAL A 198 -18.95 -1.42 -11.03
C VAL A 198 -18.12 -0.21 -11.46
N GLU A 199 -18.76 0.95 -11.71
CA GLU A 199 -18.03 2.17 -12.03
C GLU A 199 -17.07 2.59 -10.92
N GLN A 200 -17.50 2.52 -9.66
CA GLN A 200 -16.70 2.98 -8.51
C GLN A 200 -15.58 2.00 -8.17
N VAL A 201 -15.94 0.74 -7.88
CA VAL A 201 -15.00 -0.25 -7.31
C VAL A 201 -14.20 -1.01 -8.38
N VAL A 202 -14.61 -0.95 -9.65
CA VAL A 202 -13.86 -1.51 -10.77
C VAL A 202 -13.24 -0.41 -11.61
N SER A 203 -14.04 0.34 -12.37
CA SER A 203 -13.53 1.26 -13.39
C SER A 203 -12.66 2.36 -12.80
N LYS A 204 -13.21 3.21 -11.94
CA LYS A 204 -12.46 4.30 -11.28
C LYS A 204 -11.31 3.77 -10.44
N ARG A 205 -11.54 2.64 -9.73
CA ARG A 205 -10.49 1.98 -8.92
C ARG A 205 -9.30 1.53 -9.79
N LEU A 206 -9.53 0.92 -10.93
CA LEU A 206 -8.44 0.48 -11.82
C LEU A 206 -7.76 1.66 -12.52
N LEU A 207 -8.51 2.66 -12.95
CA LEU A 207 -7.97 3.91 -13.50
C LEU A 207 -7.06 4.67 -12.51
N SER A 208 -7.27 4.53 -11.21
CA SER A 208 -6.38 5.10 -10.18
C SER A 208 -5.06 4.33 -10.01
N THR A 209 -4.80 3.28 -10.80
CA THR A 209 -3.51 2.57 -10.76
C THR A 209 -2.44 3.42 -11.44
N SER A 210 -1.26 3.55 -10.81
CA SER A 210 -0.22 4.51 -11.18
C SER A 210 0.13 4.51 -12.68
N PHE A 211 0.36 3.33 -13.27
CA PHE A 211 0.71 3.22 -14.69
C PHE A 211 -0.47 3.50 -15.64
N ILE A 212 -1.73 3.35 -15.18
CA ILE A 212 -2.91 3.72 -15.97
C ILE A 212 -3.20 5.21 -15.84
N ALA A 213 -3.10 5.76 -14.63
CA ALA A 213 -3.30 7.19 -14.39
C ALA A 213 -2.31 8.07 -15.18
N ALA A 214 -1.14 7.53 -15.54
CA ALA A 214 -0.16 8.19 -16.37
C ALA A 214 -0.46 8.13 -17.89
N LEU A 215 -1.45 7.34 -18.33
CA LEU A 215 -1.82 7.21 -19.75
C LEU A 215 -2.63 8.42 -20.24
N PRO A 216 -2.63 8.70 -21.56
CA PRO A 216 -3.52 9.68 -22.16
C PRO A 216 -5.00 9.39 -21.85
N LEU A 217 -5.80 10.44 -21.67
CA LEU A 217 -7.23 10.34 -21.30
C LEU A 217 -8.04 9.43 -22.23
N ALA A 218 -7.79 9.49 -23.54
CA ALA A 218 -8.46 8.60 -24.51
C ALA A 218 -8.19 7.11 -24.26
N GLN A 219 -6.96 6.77 -23.86
CA GLN A 219 -6.61 5.39 -23.50
C GLN A 219 -7.26 4.97 -22.18
N GLN A 220 -7.31 5.86 -21.19
CA GLN A 220 -8.01 5.59 -19.94
C GLN A 220 -9.51 5.34 -20.18
N GLN A 221 -10.15 6.11 -21.06
CA GLN A 221 -11.56 5.93 -21.44
C GLN A 221 -11.79 4.59 -22.16
N ALA A 222 -10.91 4.21 -23.08
CA ALA A 222 -10.98 2.91 -23.74
C ALA A 222 -10.83 1.74 -22.75
N LEU A 223 -9.89 1.86 -21.80
CA LEU A 223 -9.71 0.85 -20.73
C LEU A 223 -10.94 0.76 -19.82
N LYS A 224 -11.57 1.91 -19.47
CA LYS A 224 -12.80 1.91 -18.68
C LYS A 224 -13.87 1.03 -19.35
N LEU A 225 -14.10 1.21 -20.65
CA LEU A 225 -15.07 0.42 -21.41
C LEU A 225 -14.70 -1.06 -21.42
N GLN A 226 -13.41 -1.40 -21.60
CA GLN A 226 -12.95 -2.79 -21.57
C GLN A 226 -13.20 -3.44 -20.21
N PHE A 227 -12.95 -2.73 -19.10
CA PHE A 227 -13.21 -3.24 -17.75
C PHE A 227 -14.71 -3.53 -17.54
N GLU A 228 -15.57 -2.58 -17.92
CA GLU A 228 -17.02 -2.72 -17.78
C GLU A 228 -17.57 -3.87 -18.65
N GLN A 229 -17.08 -4.02 -19.88
CA GLN A 229 -17.42 -5.14 -20.75
C GLN A 229 -16.97 -6.49 -20.18
N ALA A 230 -15.74 -6.55 -19.62
CA ALA A 230 -15.21 -7.78 -19.01
C ALA A 230 -16.03 -8.22 -17.78
N VAL A 231 -16.50 -7.26 -16.96
CA VAL A 231 -17.41 -7.53 -15.84
C VAL A 231 -18.77 -7.97 -16.35
N PHE A 232 -19.37 -7.24 -17.28
CA PHE A 232 -20.68 -7.55 -17.82
C PHE A 232 -20.74 -8.95 -18.44
N ALA A 233 -19.76 -9.32 -19.23
CA ALA A 233 -19.69 -10.62 -19.89
C ALA A 233 -19.70 -11.81 -18.91
N ARG A 234 -19.30 -11.62 -17.66
CA ARG A 234 -19.16 -12.69 -16.65
C ARG A 234 -20.17 -12.62 -15.51
N THR A 235 -20.76 -11.45 -15.28
CA THR A 235 -21.65 -11.20 -14.13
C THR A 235 -23.04 -10.67 -14.54
N GLY A 236 -23.20 -10.19 -15.77
CA GLY A 236 -24.39 -9.46 -16.24
C GLY A 236 -24.51 -8.05 -15.67
N LYS A 237 -23.57 -7.60 -14.82
CA LYS A 237 -23.63 -6.29 -14.14
C LYS A 237 -23.06 -5.18 -15.01
N ARG A 238 -23.77 -4.05 -15.04
CA ARG A 238 -23.43 -2.82 -15.77
C ARG A 238 -22.74 -1.83 -14.83
N ALA A 239 -22.27 -0.72 -15.35
CA ALA A 239 -21.51 0.31 -14.63
C ALA A 239 -22.19 0.79 -13.33
N GLN A 240 -23.51 0.90 -13.31
CA GLN A 240 -24.29 1.41 -12.16
C GLN A 240 -24.79 0.32 -11.20
N ASP A 241 -24.60 -0.96 -11.54
CA ASP A 241 -25.02 -2.07 -10.69
C ASP A 241 -23.98 -2.29 -9.56
N GLU A 242 -24.47 -2.63 -8.38
CA GLU A 242 -23.60 -2.94 -7.24
C GLU A 242 -22.90 -4.29 -7.41
N ILE A 243 -21.64 -4.31 -6.99
CA ILE A 243 -20.80 -5.51 -7.01
C ILE A 243 -19.84 -5.52 -5.82
N ASP A 244 -19.51 -6.72 -5.37
CA ASP A 244 -18.44 -6.93 -4.39
C ASP A 244 -17.14 -7.29 -5.12
N PHE A 245 -16.14 -6.40 -5.06
CA PHE A 245 -14.82 -6.67 -5.60
C PHE A 245 -13.95 -7.38 -4.54
N PRO A 246 -13.68 -8.68 -4.70
CA PRO A 246 -12.92 -9.43 -3.70
C PRO A 246 -11.42 -9.11 -3.73
N TYR A 247 -10.87 -8.98 -2.52
CA TYR A 247 -9.44 -8.81 -2.26
C TYR A 247 -8.96 -9.82 -1.22
N ALA A 248 -7.68 -10.17 -1.30
CA ALA A 248 -6.91 -10.77 -0.23
C ALA A 248 -5.94 -9.73 0.32
N THR A 249 -6.04 -9.40 1.61
CA THR A 249 -5.08 -8.53 2.30
C THR A 249 -4.00 -9.38 2.91
N HIS A 250 -2.79 -9.36 2.34
CA HIS A 250 -1.63 -10.07 2.86
C HIS A 250 -0.87 -9.18 3.83
N VAL A 251 -0.48 -9.75 4.96
CA VAL A 251 0.34 -9.13 6.00
C VAL A 251 1.57 -10.00 6.22
N TYR A 252 2.74 -9.38 6.17
CA TYR A 252 4.04 -10.00 6.47
C TYR A 252 4.65 -9.26 7.66
N VAL A 253 4.97 -9.98 8.72
CA VAL A 253 5.64 -9.44 9.91
C VAL A 253 7.08 -9.91 9.91
N PHE A 254 7.99 -8.97 9.89
CA PHE A 254 9.43 -9.19 10.02
C PHE A 254 9.91 -8.67 11.36
N LYS A 255 10.63 -9.49 12.10
CA LYS A 255 11.29 -9.11 13.35
C LYS A 255 12.67 -8.55 13.07
N LYS A 256 13.00 -7.41 13.71
CA LYS A 256 14.37 -6.92 13.72
C LYS A 256 15.28 -7.94 14.41
N THR A 257 16.38 -8.31 13.75
CA THR A 257 17.41 -9.15 14.34
C THR A 257 18.43 -8.31 15.06
N THR A 258 18.89 -8.77 16.21
CA THR A 258 20.10 -8.23 16.86
C THR A 258 21.28 -8.84 16.16
N GLU A 259 22.12 -8.03 15.52
CA GLU A 259 23.43 -8.49 15.05
C GLU A 259 24.22 -9.07 16.22
N LYS A 260 24.77 -10.25 16.03
CA LYS A 260 25.92 -10.74 16.84
C LYS A 260 27.19 -10.46 16.08
#